data_d952fc09d6310e35deb598e129f57da1
#
_entry.id   d952fc09d6310e35deb598e129f57da1
#
_cell.length_a   1.000
_cell.length_b   1.000
_cell.length_c   1.000
_cell.angle_alpha   90.00
_cell.angle_beta   90.00
_cell.angle_gamma   90.00
#
_symmetry.space_group_name_H-M   'P 1'
#
loop_
_entity.id
_entity.type
_entity.pdbx_description
1 polymer ?
#
loop_
_entity_poly.entity_id
_entity_poly.type
_entity_poly.pdbx_seq_one_letter_code
_entity_poly.pdbx_strand_id
1 'polypeptide(L)'
;MADTSFRATEIDGPFYDDLKIGDRFEGAPTMRLTDGMAAAHHAIVGGRLRLAFDAELSASVTGQPAPFAAPAFVWDVAIGQSTLVTREAIANLFYRGLVFRRAPAIGDSLRTVTTIVGLRPASAKPGRPPRGLVTMRIATADQQGRPVLDFHRCAMLPARRADSIGVQGEPDPPQRDMETTEIAAAIRGWDLATYRAQVPGPHFHDLRQGMAFQLAGGDLVSSAPELARLTMNLATIHHDGSRDGQRLVYGGHTIGLAAAQVTRAFPALVTILGWDGCDHLGPVREGDTVHCAIAVERLEALSGGGGLAHLRCRARAGGR
;
A
#
# COMPACT_ATOMS: atom_id res chain seq x y z
N MET A 1 42.80 30.23 -10.69
CA MET A 1 41.51 29.55 -10.96
C MET A 1 40.58 29.98 -9.87
N ALA A 2 39.49 30.70 -10.19
CA ALA A 2 38.54 31.15 -9.22
C ALA A 2 37.75 29.89 -8.74
N ASP A 3 37.87 29.58 -7.45
CA ASP A 3 37.03 28.62 -6.75
C ASP A 3 35.62 29.19 -6.73
N THR A 4 34.83 28.81 -7.71
CA THR A 4 33.38 29.06 -7.69
C THR A 4 32.79 28.08 -6.70
N SER A 5 32.82 28.40 -5.39
CA SER A 5 32.12 27.67 -4.35
C SER A 5 30.62 27.72 -4.66
N PHE A 6 30.14 26.67 -5.26
CA PHE A 6 28.73 26.49 -5.53
C PHE A 6 27.98 26.35 -4.17
N ARG A 7 27.22 27.35 -3.78
CA ARG A 7 26.44 27.32 -2.55
C ARG A 7 25.12 26.59 -2.83
N ALA A 8 25.12 25.30 -2.54
CA ALA A 8 23.91 24.49 -2.68
C ALA A 8 22.87 24.87 -1.63
N THR A 9 21.61 24.98 -2.04
CA THR A 9 20.48 25.04 -1.11
C THR A 9 20.04 23.63 -0.82
N GLU A 10 20.04 23.23 0.45
CA GLU A 10 19.52 21.94 0.87
C GLU A 10 17.99 21.96 0.78
N ILE A 11 17.41 20.93 0.15
CA ILE A 11 15.96 20.72 0.05
C ILE A 11 15.60 19.61 1.01
N ASP A 12 15.08 19.97 2.18
CA ASP A 12 14.65 19.06 3.24
C ASP A 12 13.15 19.18 3.55
N GLY A 13 12.66 18.39 4.51
CA GLY A 13 11.30 18.45 5.04
C GLY A 13 10.20 17.94 4.09
N PRO A 14 8.94 18.14 4.46
CA PRO A 14 8.51 18.80 5.71
C PRO A 14 8.88 17.98 6.96
N PHE A 15 9.10 18.70 8.06
CA PHE A 15 9.25 18.17 9.40
C PHE A 15 7.91 18.20 10.12
N TYR A 16 7.83 17.53 11.29
CA TYR A 16 6.60 17.56 12.09
C TYR A 16 6.12 18.97 12.38
N ASP A 17 7.05 19.89 12.70
CA ASP A 17 6.75 21.28 13.08
C ASP A 17 6.20 22.15 11.94
N ASP A 18 6.38 21.70 10.70
CA ASP A 18 5.91 22.41 9.52
C ASP A 18 4.44 22.11 9.20
N LEU A 19 3.86 21.09 9.86
CA LEU A 19 2.54 20.56 9.51
C LEU A 19 1.42 21.08 10.41
N LYS A 20 0.25 21.27 9.81
CA LYS A 20 -0.98 21.68 10.48
C LYS A 20 -2.13 20.76 10.06
N ILE A 21 -3.12 20.62 10.96
CA ILE A 21 -4.36 19.93 10.63
C ILE A 21 -5.05 20.62 9.45
N GLY A 22 -5.47 19.81 8.48
CA GLY A 22 -6.10 20.27 7.25
C GLY A 22 -5.12 20.59 6.11
N ASP A 23 -3.81 20.60 6.33
CA ASP A 23 -2.84 20.76 5.25
C ASP A 23 -3.03 19.68 4.19
N ARG A 24 -2.97 20.11 2.91
CA ARG A 24 -3.20 19.25 1.75
C ARG A 24 -1.97 19.24 0.85
N PHE A 25 -1.55 18.05 0.48
CA PHE A 25 -0.43 17.79 -0.42
C PHE A 25 -0.94 17.05 -1.67
N GLU A 26 -0.88 17.70 -2.81
CA GLU A 26 -1.40 17.19 -4.09
C GLU A 26 -0.45 17.47 -5.27
N GLY A 27 0.79 17.88 -4.97
CA GLY A 27 1.80 18.22 -5.96
C GLY A 27 2.56 17.04 -6.58
N ALA A 28 2.23 15.79 -6.22
CA ALA A 28 2.84 14.65 -6.87
C ALA A 28 2.40 14.57 -8.36
N PRO A 29 3.31 14.19 -9.29
CA PRO A 29 2.94 14.00 -10.67
C PRO A 29 1.80 12.99 -10.82
N THR A 30 0.83 13.28 -11.69
CA THR A 30 -0.17 12.30 -12.10
C THR A 30 0.52 11.12 -12.77
N MET A 31 0.18 9.90 -12.35
CA MET A 31 0.83 8.69 -12.84
C MET A 31 -0.11 7.84 -13.67
N ARG A 32 0.19 7.71 -14.96
CA ARG A 32 -0.53 6.78 -15.82
C ARG A 32 -0.07 5.35 -15.55
N LEU A 33 -1.01 4.47 -15.28
CA LEU A 33 -0.75 3.03 -15.16
C LEU A 33 -0.48 2.46 -16.56
N THR A 34 0.73 2.00 -16.81
CA THR A 34 1.12 1.43 -18.11
C THR A 34 1.48 -0.04 -17.95
N ASP A 35 1.40 -0.81 -19.04
CA ASP A 35 1.83 -2.22 -19.06
C ASP A 35 3.29 -2.39 -18.63
N GLY A 36 4.17 -1.49 -19.09
CA GLY A 36 5.60 -1.53 -18.72
C GLY A 36 5.82 -1.35 -17.23
N MET A 37 5.08 -0.43 -16.59
CA MET A 37 5.17 -0.20 -15.15
C MET A 37 4.54 -1.36 -14.37
N ALA A 38 3.43 -1.91 -14.83
CA ALA A 38 2.80 -3.08 -14.24
C ALA A 38 3.74 -4.30 -14.30
N ALA A 39 4.42 -4.51 -15.44
CA ALA A 39 5.41 -5.58 -15.60
C ALA A 39 6.62 -5.38 -14.67
N ALA A 40 7.15 -4.16 -14.55
CA ALA A 40 8.25 -3.84 -13.63
C ALA A 40 7.83 -4.05 -12.15
N HIS A 41 6.65 -3.58 -11.76
CA HIS A 41 6.09 -3.81 -10.43
C HIS A 41 5.95 -5.30 -10.14
N HIS A 42 5.38 -6.05 -11.09
CA HIS A 42 5.23 -7.49 -10.96
C HIS A 42 6.56 -8.24 -10.83
N ALA A 43 7.59 -7.83 -11.57
CA ALA A 43 8.93 -8.42 -11.48
C ALA A 43 9.56 -8.25 -10.08
N ILE A 44 9.19 -7.20 -9.36
CA ILE A 44 9.71 -6.92 -8.01
C ILE A 44 8.85 -7.59 -6.93
N VAL A 45 7.52 -7.44 -7.01
CA VAL A 45 6.59 -7.82 -5.95
C VAL A 45 6.02 -9.22 -6.16
N GLY A 46 5.88 -9.66 -7.41
CA GLY A 46 5.20 -10.89 -7.77
C GLY A 46 3.66 -10.73 -7.68
N GLY A 47 2.98 -11.84 -7.54
CA GLY A 47 1.52 -11.91 -7.52
C GLY A 47 1.00 -12.73 -8.69
N ARG A 48 -0.20 -13.32 -8.54
CA ARG A 48 -0.75 -14.23 -9.54
C ARG A 48 -2.24 -14.01 -9.77
N LEU A 49 -2.71 -12.77 -9.60
CA LEU A 49 -4.09 -12.41 -9.94
C LEU A 49 -4.30 -12.53 -11.44
N ARG A 50 -5.15 -13.46 -11.85
CA ARG A 50 -5.35 -13.79 -13.27
C ARG A 50 -5.85 -12.62 -14.09
N LEU A 51 -6.76 -11.81 -13.55
CA LEU A 51 -7.29 -10.63 -14.24
C LEU A 51 -6.22 -9.60 -14.62
N ALA A 52 -5.08 -9.61 -13.93
CA ALA A 52 -3.97 -8.68 -14.24
C ALA A 52 -3.07 -9.19 -15.39
N PHE A 53 -3.20 -10.44 -15.80
CA PHE A 53 -2.36 -11.06 -16.84
C PHE A 53 -3.15 -11.49 -18.07
N ASP A 54 -4.42 -11.84 -17.90
CA ASP A 54 -5.29 -12.34 -18.95
C ASP A 54 -6.29 -11.26 -19.34
N ALA A 55 -6.01 -10.57 -20.43
CA ALA A 55 -6.83 -9.46 -20.93
C ALA A 55 -8.23 -9.93 -21.37
N GLU A 56 -8.35 -11.13 -21.95
CA GLU A 56 -9.63 -11.67 -22.40
C GLU A 56 -10.50 -12.05 -21.21
N LEU A 57 -9.92 -12.74 -20.23
CA LEU A 57 -10.60 -13.03 -18.97
C LEU A 57 -10.98 -11.74 -18.24
N SER A 58 -10.07 -10.76 -18.18
CA SER A 58 -10.35 -9.46 -17.56
C SER A 58 -11.54 -8.77 -18.21
N ALA A 59 -11.57 -8.68 -19.55
CA ALA A 59 -12.67 -8.06 -20.27
C ALA A 59 -14.00 -8.80 -20.07
N SER A 60 -13.98 -10.15 -20.10
CA SER A 60 -15.19 -10.96 -19.91
C SER A 60 -15.77 -10.83 -18.49
N VAL A 61 -14.92 -10.69 -17.49
CA VAL A 61 -15.34 -10.61 -16.07
C VAL A 61 -15.72 -9.19 -15.67
N THR A 62 -14.89 -8.20 -16.03
CA THR A 62 -15.07 -6.81 -15.59
C THR A 62 -15.99 -5.99 -16.50
N GLY A 63 -16.21 -6.43 -17.73
CA GLY A 63 -16.91 -5.68 -18.78
C GLY A 63 -16.11 -4.49 -19.31
N GLN A 64 -14.82 -4.36 -18.98
CA GLN A 64 -13.95 -3.28 -19.42
C GLN A 64 -12.97 -3.77 -20.49
N PRO A 65 -12.78 -3.02 -21.59
CA PRO A 65 -11.88 -3.45 -22.67
C PRO A 65 -10.39 -3.37 -22.30
N ALA A 66 -10.03 -2.53 -21.33
CA ALA A 66 -8.65 -2.38 -20.89
C ALA A 66 -8.33 -3.40 -19.78
N PRO A 67 -7.08 -3.95 -19.73
CA PRO A 67 -6.68 -4.90 -18.72
C PRO A 67 -6.80 -4.34 -17.30
N PHE A 68 -7.15 -5.19 -16.36
CA PHE A 68 -7.26 -4.85 -14.95
C PHE A 68 -5.88 -4.51 -14.36
N ALA A 69 -5.78 -3.40 -13.64
CA ALA A 69 -4.57 -3.06 -12.91
C ALA A 69 -4.51 -3.80 -11.57
N ALA A 70 -3.42 -4.52 -11.32
CA ALA A 70 -3.25 -5.26 -10.07
C ALA A 70 -3.36 -4.34 -8.85
N PRO A 71 -4.14 -4.70 -7.81
CA PRO A 71 -4.33 -3.87 -6.63
C PRO A 71 -3.03 -3.44 -5.96
N ALA A 72 -2.03 -4.32 -5.89
CA ALA A 72 -0.73 -4.03 -5.31
C ALA A 72 -0.02 -2.87 -6.02
N PHE A 73 -0.06 -2.85 -7.34
CA PHE A 73 0.50 -1.75 -8.12
C PHE A 73 -0.24 -0.43 -7.84
N VAL A 74 -1.56 -0.48 -7.73
CA VAL A 74 -2.40 0.72 -7.50
C VAL A 74 -2.16 1.32 -6.11
N TRP A 75 -2.16 0.52 -5.04
CA TRP A 75 -1.91 1.07 -3.71
C TRP A 75 -0.47 1.54 -3.54
N ASP A 76 0.51 0.91 -4.19
CA ASP A 76 1.90 1.35 -4.13
C ASP A 76 2.08 2.71 -4.82
N VAL A 77 1.39 2.96 -5.93
CA VAL A 77 1.35 4.28 -6.57
C VAL A 77 0.72 5.32 -5.64
N ALA A 78 -0.43 5.01 -5.03
CA ALA A 78 -1.11 5.92 -4.11
C ALA A 78 -0.25 6.26 -2.88
N ILE A 79 0.39 5.26 -2.29
CA ILE A 79 1.31 5.44 -1.17
C ILE A 79 2.52 6.26 -1.60
N GLY A 80 3.12 5.94 -2.75
CA GLY A 80 4.27 6.67 -3.29
C GLY A 80 3.96 8.16 -3.50
N GLN A 81 2.87 8.49 -4.17
CA GLN A 81 2.42 9.88 -4.37
C GLN A 81 2.14 10.60 -3.04
N SER A 82 1.78 9.88 -1.97
CA SER A 82 1.54 10.48 -0.65
C SER A 82 2.81 10.82 0.12
N THR A 83 3.99 10.49 -0.40
CA THR A 83 5.26 10.70 0.32
C THR A 83 5.83 12.12 0.19
N LEU A 84 5.15 13.03 -0.51
CA LEU A 84 5.52 14.45 -0.51
C LEU A 84 5.66 15.02 0.91
N VAL A 85 4.77 14.61 1.81
CA VAL A 85 4.75 15.05 3.22
C VAL A 85 5.66 14.22 4.12
N THR A 86 6.11 13.06 3.67
CA THR A 86 6.88 12.11 4.48
C THR A 86 8.26 11.81 3.91
N ARG A 87 8.88 12.78 3.22
CA ARG A 87 10.23 12.66 2.70
C ARG A 87 11.23 12.30 3.80
N GLU A 88 11.11 12.95 4.96
CA GLU A 88 11.97 12.73 6.13
C GLU A 88 11.42 11.67 7.11
N ALA A 89 10.53 10.78 6.66
CA ALA A 89 9.94 9.78 7.53
C ALA A 89 11.00 8.88 8.15
N ILE A 90 10.87 8.66 9.47
CA ILE A 90 11.66 7.70 10.24
C ILE A 90 11.06 6.30 10.10
N ALA A 91 9.73 6.21 10.10
CA ALA A 91 8.98 4.96 9.94
C ALA A 91 7.54 5.25 9.52
N ASN A 92 6.91 4.31 8.82
CA ASN A 92 5.46 4.22 8.72
C ASN A 92 4.98 3.19 9.74
N LEU A 93 3.97 3.52 10.53
CA LEU A 93 3.54 2.68 11.66
C LEU A 93 2.36 1.81 11.29
N PHE A 94 1.37 2.40 10.60
CA PHE A 94 0.18 1.66 10.22
C PHE A 94 -0.52 2.25 8.99
N TYR A 95 -1.39 1.41 8.42
CA TYR A 95 -2.47 1.79 7.51
C TYR A 95 -3.81 1.36 8.13
N ARG A 96 -4.90 2.11 7.85
CA ARG A 96 -6.27 1.81 8.31
C ARG A 96 -7.27 2.05 7.19
N GLY A 97 -8.19 1.10 7.06
CA GLY A 97 -9.37 1.22 6.21
C GLY A 97 -9.06 1.44 4.73
N LEU A 98 -8.03 0.78 4.18
CA LEU A 98 -7.77 0.87 2.74
C LEU A 98 -8.86 0.12 1.98
N VAL A 99 -9.59 0.85 1.15
CA VAL A 99 -10.66 0.28 0.33
C VAL A 99 -10.61 0.83 -1.09
N PHE A 100 -10.74 -0.08 -2.03
CA PHE A 100 -10.97 0.29 -3.42
C PHE A 100 -12.40 0.75 -3.61
N ARG A 101 -12.58 1.96 -4.13
CA ARG A 101 -13.90 2.51 -4.50
C ARG A 101 -14.30 2.08 -5.91
N ARG A 102 -13.32 1.78 -6.74
CA ARG A 102 -13.42 1.19 -8.07
C ARG A 102 -12.14 0.45 -8.41
N ALA A 103 -12.24 -0.49 -9.30
CA ALA A 103 -11.09 -1.19 -9.86
C ALA A 103 -10.55 -0.39 -11.05
N PRO A 104 -9.33 0.16 -11.01
CA PRO A 104 -8.73 0.83 -12.16
C PRO A 104 -8.23 -0.17 -13.19
N ALA A 105 -8.10 0.31 -14.42
CA ALA A 105 -7.53 -0.43 -15.53
C ALA A 105 -6.17 0.13 -15.94
N ILE A 106 -5.39 -0.66 -16.66
CA ILE A 106 -4.20 -0.18 -17.34
C ILE A 106 -4.63 0.91 -18.34
N GLY A 107 -3.93 2.06 -18.32
CA GLY A 107 -4.30 3.26 -19.05
C GLY A 107 -4.93 4.35 -18.20
N ASP A 108 -5.50 4.02 -17.04
CA ASP A 108 -5.95 5.03 -16.07
C ASP A 108 -4.76 5.84 -15.54
N SER A 109 -5.03 7.09 -15.18
CA SER A 109 -4.04 7.98 -14.58
C SER A 109 -4.46 8.32 -13.15
N LEU A 110 -3.58 8.07 -12.20
CA LEU A 110 -3.88 8.25 -10.77
C LEU A 110 -3.29 9.55 -10.24
N ARG A 111 -4.09 10.22 -9.41
CA ARG A 111 -3.70 11.41 -8.66
C ARG A 111 -4.12 11.23 -7.21
N THR A 112 -3.18 11.48 -6.29
CA THR A 112 -3.39 11.32 -4.85
C THR A 112 -3.32 12.66 -4.14
N VAL A 113 -4.27 12.87 -3.23
CA VAL A 113 -4.29 13.99 -2.28
C VAL A 113 -4.05 13.42 -0.88
N THR A 114 -3.09 13.98 -0.18
CA THR A 114 -2.80 13.67 1.22
C THR A 114 -3.26 14.82 2.10
N THR A 115 -4.06 14.53 3.12
CA THR A 115 -4.56 15.54 4.08
C THR A 115 -4.08 15.17 5.48
N ILE A 116 -3.52 16.12 6.22
CA ILE A 116 -3.12 15.93 7.62
C ILE A 116 -4.39 15.97 8.49
N VAL A 117 -4.65 14.87 9.22
CA VAL A 117 -5.84 14.75 10.07
C VAL A 117 -5.51 14.60 11.55
N GLY A 118 -4.31 14.17 11.91
CA GLY A 118 -3.88 14.02 13.31
C GLY A 118 -2.39 14.27 13.50
N LEU A 119 -2.05 14.99 14.56
CA LEU A 119 -0.68 15.24 15.00
C LEU A 119 -0.57 14.86 16.49
N ARG A 120 0.42 14.07 16.87
CA ARG A 120 0.63 13.66 18.26
C ARG A 120 2.09 13.34 18.57
N PRO A 121 2.49 13.40 19.85
CA PRO A 121 3.84 13.03 20.24
C PRO A 121 4.13 11.54 19.97
N ALA A 122 5.33 11.24 19.52
CA ALA A 122 5.87 9.88 19.59
C ALA A 122 6.38 9.62 21.01
N SER A 123 6.45 8.35 21.38
CA SER A 123 7.04 7.96 22.68
C SER A 123 8.46 8.50 22.81
N ALA A 124 8.71 9.28 23.86
CA ALA A 124 10.03 9.81 24.17
C ALA A 124 11.01 8.65 24.47
N LYS A 125 12.20 8.73 23.86
CA LYS A 125 13.29 7.79 24.15
C LYS A 125 14.54 8.60 24.48
N PRO A 126 15.24 8.32 25.60
CA PRO A 126 16.46 9.03 25.94
C PRO A 126 17.49 9.02 24.81
N GLY A 127 18.12 10.17 24.57
CA GLY A 127 19.19 10.32 23.56
C GLY A 127 18.71 10.34 22.10
N ARG A 128 17.40 10.33 21.84
CA ARG A 128 16.88 10.48 20.46
C ARG A 128 16.33 11.88 20.20
N PRO A 129 16.53 12.43 18.99
CA PRO A 129 15.94 13.71 18.59
C PRO A 129 14.42 13.75 18.73
N PRO A 130 13.83 14.93 18.89
CA PRO A 130 12.38 15.11 18.95
C PRO A 130 11.71 14.58 17.67
N ARG A 131 10.53 13.99 17.81
CA ARG A 131 9.75 13.38 16.73
C ARG A 131 8.29 13.28 17.09
N GLY A 132 7.45 13.38 16.10
CA GLY A 132 6.01 13.26 16.24
C GLY A 132 5.41 12.24 15.27
N LEU A 133 4.17 11.89 15.53
CA LEU A 133 3.38 11.00 14.72
C LEU A 133 2.36 11.83 13.93
N VAL A 134 2.30 11.57 12.63
CA VAL A 134 1.46 12.29 11.69
C VAL A 134 0.48 11.32 11.08
N THR A 135 -0.80 11.49 11.37
CA THR A 135 -1.87 10.71 10.76
C THR A 135 -2.43 11.47 9.56
N MET A 136 -2.50 10.78 8.44
CA MET A 136 -2.86 11.33 7.14
C MET A 136 -4.02 10.55 6.54
N ARG A 137 -4.98 11.24 5.93
CA ARG A 137 -5.94 10.65 5.01
C ARG A 137 -5.38 10.71 3.60
N ILE A 138 -5.42 9.61 2.89
CA ILE A 138 -4.95 9.44 1.51
C ILE A 138 -6.15 9.17 0.63
N ALA A 139 -6.40 10.03 -0.34
CA ALA A 139 -7.49 9.88 -1.30
C ALA A 139 -6.93 9.92 -2.71
N THR A 140 -7.14 8.84 -3.46
CA THR A 140 -6.68 8.70 -4.85
C THR A 140 -7.85 8.68 -5.80
N ALA A 141 -7.76 9.47 -6.86
CA ALA A 141 -8.76 9.52 -7.93
C ALA A 141 -8.10 9.27 -9.30
N ASP A 142 -8.94 8.90 -10.27
CA ASP A 142 -8.51 8.74 -11.66
C ASP A 142 -8.52 10.08 -12.43
N GLN A 143 -8.22 10.03 -13.72
CA GLN A 143 -8.19 11.20 -14.65
C GLN A 143 -9.53 11.93 -14.79
N GLN A 144 -10.64 11.30 -14.39
CA GLN A 144 -11.99 11.86 -14.41
C GLN A 144 -12.44 12.36 -13.02
N GLY A 145 -11.56 12.28 -12.01
CA GLY A 145 -11.87 12.63 -10.64
C GLY A 145 -12.70 11.58 -9.89
N ARG A 146 -12.89 10.38 -10.46
CA ARG A 146 -13.63 9.31 -9.79
C ARG A 146 -12.76 8.68 -8.70
N PRO A 147 -13.29 8.47 -7.47
CA PRO A 147 -12.53 7.85 -6.39
C PRO A 147 -12.05 6.44 -6.77
N VAL A 148 -10.77 6.17 -6.49
CA VAL A 148 -10.12 4.86 -6.69
C VAL A 148 -9.79 4.21 -5.35
N LEU A 149 -9.08 4.93 -4.48
CA LEU A 149 -8.65 4.46 -3.15
C LEU A 149 -8.88 5.52 -2.10
N ASP A 150 -9.22 5.08 -0.89
CA ASP A 150 -9.28 5.91 0.31
C ASP A 150 -8.75 5.11 1.50
N PHE A 151 -7.87 5.71 2.31
CA PHE A 151 -7.32 5.08 3.51
C PHE A 151 -6.60 6.10 4.40
N HIS A 152 -6.26 5.67 5.62
CA HIS A 152 -5.40 6.41 6.52
C HIS A 152 -4.05 5.72 6.69
N ARG A 153 -3.01 6.53 6.91
CA ARG A 153 -1.70 6.03 7.35
C ARG A 153 -1.11 6.93 8.42
N CYS A 154 -0.24 6.36 9.24
CA CYS A 154 0.50 7.11 10.25
C CYS A 154 2.00 6.95 10.00
N ALA A 155 2.70 8.07 9.92
CA ALA A 155 4.15 8.11 9.81
C ALA A 155 4.76 8.84 11.00
N MET A 156 5.98 8.43 11.36
CA MET A 156 6.81 9.14 12.34
C MET A 156 7.74 10.09 11.60
N LEU A 157 7.68 11.38 11.92
CA LEU A 157 8.56 12.41 11.36
C LEU A 157 9.48 13.01 12.44
N PRO A 158 10.69 13.42 12.07
CA PRO A 158 11.52 14.24 12.96
C PRO A 158 10.85 15.59 13.18
N ALA A 159 11.09 16.18 14.36
CA ALA A 159 10.72 17.53 14.71
C ALA A 159 11.98 18.34 14.97
N ARG A 160 12.00 19.62 14.59
CA ARG A 160 13.13 20.53 14.90
C ARG A 160 13.15 20.92 16.36
N ARG A 161 11.97 21.01 17.00
CA ARG A 161 11.81 21.45 18.36
C ARG A 161 10.90 20.52 19.16
N ALA A 162 11.32 20.22 20.39
CA ALA A 162 10.54 19.32 21.25
C ALA A 162 9.25 19.97 21.79
N ASP A 163 9.24 21.29 21.98
CA ASP A 163 8.10 22.07 22.49
C ASP A 163 6.98 22.27 21.44
N SER A 164 7.27 22.01 20.16
CA SER A 164 6.26 22.04 19.10
C SER A 164 5.38 20.80 19.04
N ILE A 165 5.75 19.73 19.75
CA ILE A 165 5.09 18.43 19.67
C ILE A 165 3.92 18.38 20.64
N GLY A 166 2.69 18.35 20.10
CA GLY A 166 1.45 18.27 20.86
C GLY A 166 0.41 17.36 20.20
N VAL A 167 -0.72 17.20 20.86
CA VAL A 167 -1.88 16.47 20.33
C VAL A 167 -2.80 17.44 19.63
N GLN A 168 -3.05 17.27 18.34
CA GLN A 168 -3.93 18.08 17.52
C GLN A 168 -4.71 17.21 16.53
N GLY A 169 -5.91 17.63 16.19
CA GLY A 169 -6.76 16.96 15.21
C GLY A 169 -7.47 15.72 15.75
N GLU A 170 -7.78 14.81 14.85
CA GLU A 170 -8.53 13.60 15.15
C GLU A 170 -7.64 12.54 15.80
N PRO A 171 -8.20 11.67 16.67
CA PRO A 171 -7.48 10.48 17.12
C PRO A 171 -7.18 9.58 15.92
N ASP A 172 -6.19 8.69 16.09
CA ASP A 172 -5.91 7.70 15.04
C ASP A 172 -7.17 6.88 14.75
N PRO A 173 -7.48 6.70 13.45
CA PRO A 173 -8.62 5.87 13.09
C PRO A 173 -8.42 4.44 13.61
N PRO A 174 -9.41 3.88 14.30
CA PRO A 174 -9.32 2.51 14.76
C PRO A 174 -9.28 1.54 13.56
N GLN A 175 -8.73 0.36 13.77
CA GLN A 175 -9.01 -0.75 12.89
C GLN A 175 -10.49 -1.07 13.02
N ARG A 176 -11.21 -1.04 11.91
CA ARG A 176 -12.65 -1.33 11.88
C ARG A 176 -12.95 -2.34 10.78
N ASP A 177 -13.94 -3.17 11.02
CA ASP A 177 -14.52 -3.97 9.96
C ASP A 177 -15.28 -3.04 9.00
N MET A 178 -14.91 -3.09 7.73
CA MET A 178 -15.61 -2.35 6.69
C MET A 178 -16.88 -3.11 6.28
N GLU A 179 -17.93 -2.37 5.95
CA GLU A 179 -19.19 -2.96 5.51
C GLU A 179 -19.01 -3.70 4.17
N THR A 180 -19.58 -4.89 4.07
CA THR A 180 -19.53 -5.74 2.86
C THR A 180 -19.95 -4.99 1.60
N THR A 181 -21.00 -4.16 1.70
CA THR A 181 -21.52 -3.35 0.60
C THR A 181 -20.52 -2.27 0.16
N GLU A 182 -19.77 -1.70 1.09
CA GLU A 182 -18.72 -0.73 0.83
C GLU A 182 -17.56 -1.39 0.06
N ILE A 183 -17.09 -2.55 0.55
CA ILE A 183 -15.99 -3.30 -0.05
C ILE A 183 -16.36 -3.81 -1.44
N ALA A 184 -17.55 -4.40 -1.59
CA ALA A 184 -18.00 -4.99 -2.84
C ALA A 184 -18.34 -3.94 -3.93
N ALA A 185 -18.42 -2.67 -3.59
CA ALA A 185 -18.77 -1.62 -4.55
C ALA A 185 -17.77 -1.55 -5.72
N ALA A 186 -16.49 -1.84 -5.49
CA ALA A 186 -15.46 -1.80 -6.51
C ALA A 186 -15.63 -2.86 -7.63
N ILE A 187 -16.33 -3.95 -7.35
CA ILE A 187 -16.56 -5.05 -8.29
C ILE A 187 -18.03 -5.16 -8.72
N ARG A 188 -18.78 -4.09 -8.51
CA ARG A 188 -20.20 -4.07 -8.91
C ARG A 188 -20.33 -4.31 -10.41
N GLY A 189 -21.15 -5.28 -10.78
CA GLY A 189 -21.39 -5.65 -12.18
C GLY A 189 -20.33 -6.59 -12.78
N TRP A 190 -19.37 -7.08 -12.01
CA TRP A 190 -18.45 -8.11 -12.49
C TRP A 190 -19.15 -9.46 -12.62
N ASP A 191 -18.83 -10.20 -13.69
CA ASP A 191 -19.34 -11.54 -13.94
C ASP A 191 -18.48 -12.59 -13.22
N LEU A 192 -18.79 -12.83 -11.94
CA LEU A 192 -18.10 -13.83 -11.14
C LEU A 192 -18.42 -15.26 -11.57
N ALA A 193 -19.54 -15.49 -12.26
CA ALA A 193 -19.91 -16.80 -12.77
C ALA A 193 -18.98 -17.20 -13.95
N THR A 194 -18.74 -16.26 -14.88
CA THR A 194 -17.76 -16.44 -15.95
C THR A 194 -16.36 -16.67 -15.38
N TYR A 195 -15.92 -15.91 -14.38
CA TYR A 195 -14.64 -16.14 -13.72
C TYR A 195 -14.54 -17.58 -13.16
N ARG A 196 -15.56 -18.00 -12.42
CA ARG A 196 -15.60 -19.34 -11.82
C ARG A 196 -15.57 -20.47 -12.85
N ALA A 197 -16.23 -20.27 -13.98
CA ALA A 197 -16.27 -21.27 -15.06
C ALA A 197 -14.91 -21.44 -15.76
N GLN A 198 -14.12 -20.37 -15.89
CA GLN A 198 -12.86 -20.36 -16.64
C GLN A 198 -11.61 -20.58 -15.78
N VAL A 199 -11.68 -20.29 -14.48
CA VAL A 199 -10.53 -20.35 -13.59
C VAL A 199 -10.59 -21.61 -12.72
N PRO A 200 -9.63 -22.54 -12.86
CA PRO A 200 -9.57 -23.74 -12.01
C PRO A 200 -9.02 -23.40 -10.62
N GLY A 201 -9.40 -24.20 -9.63
CA GLY A 201 -8.88 -24.15 -8.26
C GLY A 201 -9.97 -24.00 -7.22
N PRO A 202 -9.61 -23.92 -5.93
CA PRO A 202 -10.56 -23.68 -4.87
C PRO A 202 -11.14 -22.26 -4.99
N HIS A 203 -12.48 -22.19 -5.00
CA HIS A 203 -13.24 -20.96 -5.02
C HIS A 203 -13.80 -20.64 -3.63
N PHE A 204 -14.56 -19.54 -3.52
CA PHE A 204 -15.15 -19.09 -2.27
C PHE A 204 -15.89 -20.19 -1.51
N HIS A 205 -16.65 -21.03 -2.19
CA HIS A 205 -17.45 -22.11 -1.58
C HIS A 205 -16.63 -23.28 -1.04
N ASP A 206 -15.35 -23.39 -1.43
CA ASP A 206 -14.43 -24.39 -0.93
C ASP A 206 -13.68 -23.93 0.33
N LEU A 207 -13.81 -22.65 0.66
CA LEU A 207 -13.16 -22.06 1.84
C LEU A 207 -14.02 -22.30 3.09
N ARG A 208 -13.36 -22.40 4.24
CA ARG A 208 -14.00 -22.47 5.56
C ARG A 208 -13.26 -21.56 6.52
N GLN A 209 -14.02 -20.94 7.40
CA GLN A 209 -13.45 -20.19 8.52
C GLN A 209 -12.51 -21.07 9.34
N GLY A 210 -11.39 -20.54 9.75
CA GLY A 210 -10.33 -21.25 10.49
C GLY A 210 -9.32 -21.96 9.63
N MET A 211 -9.52 -22.07 8.30
CA MET A 211 -8.45 -22.55 7.41
C MET A 211 -7.23 -21.64 7.51
N ALA A 212 -6.05 -22.25 7.56
CA ALA A 212 -4.77 -21.55 7.60
C ALA A 212 -3.82 -22.08 6.54
N PHE A 213 -3.05 -21.18 5.95
CA PHE A 213 -2.13 -21.46 4.86
C PHE A 213 -0.78 -20.81 5.13
N GLN A 214 0.26 -21.49 4.77
CA GLN A 214 1.61 -20.96 4.74
C GLN A 214 2.35 -21.61 3.59
N LEU A 215 2.97 -20.80 2.73
CA LEU A 215 3.81 -21.34 1.67
C LEU A 215 5.11 -21.90 2.26
N ALA A 216 5.60 -22.99 1.69
CA ALA A 216 6.86 -23.60 2.13
C ALA A 216 8.06 -22.68 1.92
N GLY A 217 8.05 -21.84 0.88
CA GLY A 217 9.07 -20.84 0.59
C GLY A 217 8.60 -19.44 0.89
N GLY A 218 9.55 -18.55 1.22
CA GLY A 218 9.32 -17.11 1.32
C GLY A 218 9.77 -16.36 0.05
N ASP A 219 9.61 -15.07 0.06
CA ASP A 219 10.05 -14.18 -1.01
C ASP A 219 11.20 -13.30 -0.54
N LEU A 220 12.30 -13.31 -1.30
CA LEU A 220 13.44 -12.46 -1.04
C LEU A 220 13.08 -11.00 -1.33
N VAL A 221 13.38 -10.12 -0.39
CA VAL A 221 13.28 -8.68 -0.58
C VAL A 221 14.46 -8.21 -1.42
N SER A 222 14.21 -7.87 -2.67
CA SER A 222 15.18 -7.36 -3.63
C SER A 222 14.60 -6.17 -4.39
N SER A 223 15.46 -5.39 -5.05
CA SER A 223 15.02 -4.25 -5.87
C SER A 223 14.17 -3.21 -5.10
N ALA A 224 14.45 -3.01 -3.82
CA ALA A 224 13.68 -2.11 -2.98
C ALA A 224 13.78 -0.63 -3.42
N PRO A 225 14.95 -0.09 -3.83
CA PRO A 225 15.02 1.26 -4.39
C PRO A 225 14.31 1.40 -5.73
N GLU A 226 14.28 0.34 -6.55
CA GLU A 226 13.60 0.33 -7.84
C GLU A 226 12.09 0.48 -7.64
N LEU A 227 11.51 -0.26 -6.69
CA LEU A 227 10.10 -0.12 -6.35
C LEU A 227 9.78 1.27 -5.83
N ALA A 228 10.63 1.83 -4.95
CA ALA A 228 10.46 3.19 -4.44
C ALA A 228 10.45 4.22 -5.59
N ARG A 229 11.38 4.11 -6.55
CA ARG A 229 11.43 4.98 -7.74
C ARG A 229 10.23 4.77 -8.66
N LEU A 230 9.86 3.52 -8.92
CA LEU A 230 8.71 3.16 -9.77
C LEU A 230 7.41 3.79 -9.27
N THR A 231 7.24 3.89 -7.96
CA THR A 231 6.02 4.38 -7.31
C THR A 231 6.10 5.85 -6.88
N MET A 232 7.15 6.57 -7.27
CA MET A 232 7.43 7.97 -6.87
C MET A 232 7.53 8.17 -5.35
N ASN A 233 7.94 7.15 -4.62
CA ASN A 233 8.17 7.28 -3.19
C ASN A 233 9.43 8.13 -2.94
N LEU A 234 9.26 9.25 -2.21
CA LEU A 234 10.33 10.23 -1.94
C LEU A 234 10.98 10.06 -0.57
N ALA A 235 10.52 9.13 0.26
CA ALA A 235 11.07 8.98 1.60
C ALA A 235 12.55 8.57 1.53
N THR A 236 13.42 9.45 2.00
CA THR A 236 14.88 9.36 1.91
C THR A 236 15.40 8.02 2.45
N ILE A 237 14.79 7.52 3.51
CA ILE A 237 15.16 6.25 4.16
C ILE A 237 15.06 5.02 3.25
N HIS A 238 14.31 5.11 2.13
CA HIS A 238 14.17 4.02 1.16
C HIS A 238 15.20 4.11 0.02
N HIS A 239 15.88 5.25 -0.12
CA HIS A 239 16.85 5.51 -1.18
C HIS A 239 18.28 5.55 -0.68
N ASP A 240 18.50 6.16 0.49
CA ASP A 240 19.82 6.40 1.06
C ASP A 240 20.05 5.51 2.30
N GLY A 241 21.08 4.67 2.20
CA GLY A 241 21.53 3.82 3.32
C GLY A 241 22.63 4.45 4.17
N SER A 242 23.11 5.66 3.81
CA SER A 242 24.27 6.27 4.49
C SER A 242 23.95 6.73 5.91
N ARG A 243 22.70 7.11 6.18
CA ARG A 243 22.28 7.63 7.50
C ARG A 243 22.25 6.56 8.60
N ASP A 244 21.86 5.31 8.28
CA ASP A 244 21.68 4.23 9.26
C ASP A 244 22.43 2.93 8.86
N GLY A 245 23.32 2.98 7.89
CA GLY A 245 24.10 1.83 7.41
C GLY A 245 23.33 0.83 6.55
N GLN A 246 22.00 0.84 6.61
CA GLN A 246 21.13 -0.04 5.82
C GLN A 246 19.80 0.65 5.52
N ARG A 247 19.39 0.64 4.22
CA ARG A 247 18.09 1.17 3.82
C ARG A 247 16.95 0.40 4.46
N LEU A 248 15.95 1.15 4.94
CA LEU A 248 14.67 0.57 5.33
C LEU A 248 13.86 0.28 4.06
N VAL A 249 13.34 -0.93 3.96
CA VAL A 249 12.47 -1.30 2.85
C VAL A 249 11.12 -0.58 2.99
N TYR A 250 10.62 -0.10 1.89
CA TYR A 250 9.31 0.52 1.78
C TYR A 250 8.19 -0.44 2.25
N GLY A 251 7.29 0.04 3.10
CA GLY A 251 6.25 -0.81 3.70
C GLY A 251 5.33 -1.47 2.68
N GLY A 252 5.02 -0.77 1.57
CA GLY A 252 4.24 -1.33 0.46
C GLY A 252 4.90 -2.55 -0.18
N HIS A 253 6.24 -2.59 -0.25
CA HIS A 253 6.97 -3.75 -0.74
C HIS A 253 6.67 -5.00 0.09
N THR A 254 6.76 -4.89 1.42
CA THR A 254 6.44 -6.02 2.33
C THR A 254 4.98 -6.45 2.20
N ILE A 255 4.06 -5.49 2.11
CA ILE A 255 2.63 -5.75 1.89
C ILE A 255 2.41 -6.43 0.54
N GLY A 256 3.08 -5.95 -0.50
CA GLY A 256 3.01 -6.53 -1.84
C GLY A 256 3.48 -7.97 -1.90
N LEU A 257 4.63 -8.29 -1.26
CA LEU A 257 5.12 -9.67 -1.15
C LEU A 257 4.14 -10.57 -0.37
N ALA A 258 3.56 -10.06 0.73
CA ALA A 258 2.53 -10.79 1.46
C ALA A 258 1.28 -11.03 0.60
N ALA A 259 0.82 -10.03 -0.14
CA ALA A 259 -0.29 -10.16 -1.08
C ALA A 259 0.03 -11.14 -2.22
N ALA A 260 1.26 -11.15 -2.72
CA ALA A 260 1.72 -12.15 -3.70
C ALA A 260 1.61 -13.57 -3.15
N GLN A 261 1.95 -13.78 -1.86
CA GLN A 261 1.76 -15.07 -1.19
C GLN A 261 0.28 -15.44 -1.06
N VAL A 262 -0.59 -14.47 -0.76
CA VAL A 262 -2.05 -14.69 -0.76
C VAL A 262 -2.53 -15.19 -2.12
N THR A 263 -2.07 -14.58 -3.23
CA THR A 263 -2.48 -15.02 -4.58
C THR A 263 -1.97 -16.42 -4.96
N ARG A 264 -0.91 -16.90 -4.30
CA ARG A 264 -0.40 -18.27 -4.47
C ARG A 264 -1.15 -19.28 -3.61
N ALA A 265 -1.56 -18.87 -2.40
CA ALA A 265 -2.39 -19.69 -1.53
C ALA A 265 -3.83 -19.85 -2.06
N PHE A 266 -4.33 -18.84 -2.76
CA PHE A 266 -5.67 -18.80 -3.33
C PHE A 266 -5.61 -18.56 -4.85
N PRO A 267 -5.32 -19.59 -5.66
CA PRO A 267 -5.10 -19.42 -7.11
C PRO A 267 -6.34 -18.97 -7.90
N ALA A 268 -7.54 -19.13 -7.33
CA ALA A 268 -8.79 -18.62 -7.89
C ALA A 268 -9.27 -17.30 -7.23
N LEU A 269 -8.38 -16.60 -6.53
CA LEU A 269 -8.68 -15.27 -6.01
C LEU A 269 -8.93 -14.29 -7.17
N VAL A 270 -10.11 -13.65 -7.16
CA VAL A 270 -10.50 -12.71 -8.20
C VAL A 270 -9.70 -11.41 -8.08
N THR A 271 -9.70 -10.81 -6.89
CA THR A 271 -8.97 -9.56 -6.59
C THR A 271 -8.86 -9.35 -5.09
N ILE A 272 -8.05 -8.35 -4.68
CA ILE A 272 -7.97 -7.84 -3.32
C ILE A 272 -8.70 -6.49 -3.31
N LEU A 273 -9.71 -6.35 -2.44
CA LEU A 273 -10.57 -5.18 -2.40
C LEU A 273 -10.16 -4.16 -1.33
N GLY A 274 -9.31 -4.56 -0.39
CA GLY A 274 -8.85 -3.67 0.67
C GLY A 274 -8.31 -4.42 1.88
N TRP A 275 -8.11 -3.68 2.95
CA TRP A 275 -7.80 -4.21 4.29
C TRP A 275 -8.27 -3.25 5.39
N ASP A 276 -8.73 -3.80 6.50
CA ASP A 276 -9.18 -3.04 7.67
C ASP A 276 -8.01 -2.34 8.37
N GLY A 277 -6.88 -3.04 8.44
CA GLY A 277 -5.66 -2.51 9.03
C GLY A 277 -4.41 -3.29 8.65
N CYS A 278 -3.29 -2.59 8.70
CA CYS A 278 -1.96 -3.17 8.57
C CYS A 278 -1.02 -2.43 9.52
N ASP A 279 -0.36 -3.16 10.41
CA ASP A 279 0.61 -2.64 11.36
C ASP A 279 2.03 -3.06 10.98
N HIS A 280 2.95 -2.10 10.98
CA HIS A 280 4.37 -2.35 10.81
C HIS A 280 5.04 -2.52 12.18
N LEU A 281 5.32 -3.75 12.57
CA LEU A 281 5.83 -4.09 13.90
C LEU A 281 7.35 -4.06 13.99
N GLY A 282 8.05 -4.05 12.87
CA GLY A 282 9.50 -4.04 12.80
C GLY A 282 10.03 -3.65 11.43
N PRO A 283 11.32 -3.31 11.34
CA PRO A 283 11.96 -2.97 10.07
C PRO A 283 12.16 -4.21 9.20
N VAL A 284 12.03 -4.04 7.90
CA VAL A 284 12.41 -5.00 6.87
C VAL A 284 13.55 -4.42 6.05
N ARG A 285 14.52 -5.24 5.72
CA ARG A 285 15.74 -4.85 5.00
C ARG A 285 15.84 -5.60 3.68
N GLU A 286 16.55 -5.04 2.75
CA GLU A 286 16.89 -5.74 1.50
C GLU A 286 17.77 -6.95 1.81
N GLY A 287 17.45 -8.09 1.19
CA GLY A 287 18.04 -9.38 1.51
C GLY A 287 17.32 -10.21 2.58
N ASP A 288 16.34 -9.62 3.29
CA ASP A 288 15.45 -10.41 4.15
C ASP A 288 14.55 -11.31 3.30
N THR A 289 14.09 -12.42 3.88
CA THR A 289 13.07 -13.28 3.27
C THR A 289 11.75 -13.08 4.01
N VAL A 290 10.71 -12.73 3.28
CA VAL A 290 9.35 -12.54 3.82
C VAL A 290 8.56 -13.83 3.69
N HIS A 291 8.01 -14.30 4.81
CA HIS A 291 7.05 -15.39 4.90
C HIS A 291 5.74 -14.87 5.44
N CYS A 292 4.61 -15.24 4.83
CA CYS A 292 3.28 -14.85 5.27
C CYS A 292 2.45 -16.07 5.70
N ALA A 293 2.01 -16.08 6.96
CA ALA A 293 0.98 -17.00 7.43
C ALA A 293 -0.39 -16.34 7.21
N ILE A 294 -1.33 -17.08 6.62
CA ILE A 294 -2.63 -16.59 6.17
C ILE A 294 -3.71 -17.43 6.85
N ALA A 295 -4.67 -16.79 7.49
CA ALA A 295 -5.84 -17.46 8.09
C ALA A 295 -7.13 -16.86 7.54
N VAL A 296 -8.12 -17.72 7.27
CA VAL A 296 -9.49 -17.32 6.90
C VAL A 296 -10.25 -17.02 8.19
N GLU A 297 -10.54 -15.74 8.44
CA GLU A 297 -11.24 -15.32 9.66
C GLU A 297 -12.76 -15.29 9.51
N ARG A 298 -13.25 -14.84 8.35
CA ARG A 298 -14.67 -14.70 8.08
C ARG A 298 -14.94 -14.85 6.59
N LEU A 299 -16.11 -15.36 6.25
CA LEU A 299 -16.58 -15.53 4.89
C LEU A 299 -17.97 -14.92 4.74
N GLU A 300 -18.19 -14.11 3.72
CA GLU A 300 -19.47 -13.47 3.45
C GLU A 300 -19.86 -13.69 1.99
N ALA A 301 -21.01 -14.33 1.77
CA ALA A 301 -21.51 -14.56 0.42
C ALA A 301 -21.99 -13.26 -0.24
N LEU A 302 -21.71 -13.10 -1.53
CA LEU A 302 -22.23 -12.01 -2.35
C LEU A 302 -23.41 -12.46 -3.19
N SER A 303 -24.39 -11.57 -3.42
CA SER A 303 -25.62 -11.86 -4.17
C SER A 303 -25.36 -12.24 -5.64
N GLY A 304 -24.22 -11.82 -6.23
CA GLY A 304 -23.80 -12.15 -7.60
C GLY A 304 -23.05 -13.48 -7.75
N GLY A 305 -23.02 -14.32 -6.71
CA GLY A 305 -22.17 -15.51 -6.65
C GLY A 305 -20.75 -15.19 -6.12
N GLY A 306 -20.07 -16.18 -5.57
CA GLY A 306 -18.79 -15.97 -4.89
C GLY A 306 -18.97 -15.29 -3.52
N GLY A 307 -17.94 -14.62 -3.02
CA GLY A 307 -18.01 -13.96 -1.72
C GLY A 307 -16.74 -13.22 -1.33
N LEU A 308 -16.78 -12.57 -0.18
CA LEU A 308 -15.65 -11.94 0.48
C LEU A 308 -15.02 -12.92 1.47
N ALA A 309 -13.71 -13.09 1.36
CA ALA A 309 -12.91 -13.79 2.36
C ALA A 309 -12.10 -12.76 3.14
N HIS A 310 -12.36 -12.64 4.43
CA HIS A 310 -11.59 -11.82 5.36
C HIS A 310 -10.40 -12.66 5.84
N LEU A 311 -9.22 -12.16 5.55
CA LEU A 311 -7.97 -12.89 5.80
C LEU A 311 -7.13 -12.14 6.82
N ARG A 312 -6.58 -12.87 7.78
CA ARG A 312 -5.48 -12.36 8.62
C ARG A 312 -4.16 -12.81 8.03
N CYS A 313 -3.34 -11.84 7.67
CA CYS A 313 -1.99 -12.06 7.16
C CYS A 313 -0.96 -11.64 8.21
N ARG A 314 -0.03 -12.54 8.54
CA ARG A 314 1.10 -12.26 9.42
C ARG A 314 2.39 -12.46 8.65
N ALA A 315 2.94 -11.35 8.17
CA ALA A 315 4.23 -11.35 7.49
C ALA A 315 5.37 -11.29 8.51
N ARG A 316 6.37 -12.12 8.31
CA ARG A 316 7.62 -12.13 9.08
C ARG A 316 8.77 -12.01 8.10
N ALA A 317 9.68 -11.08 8.40
CA ALA A 317 10.93 -10.92 7.67
C ALA A 317 12.07 -11.38 8.56
N GLY A 318 13.06 -12.02 7.96
CA GLY A 318 14.24 -12.51 8.64
C GLY A 318 14.67 -13.86 8.07
N GLY A 319 15.84 -14.32 8.45
CA GLY A 319 16.34 -15.62 8.00
C GLY A 319 17.76 -15.55 7.49
N ARG A 320 18.67 -15.16 8.38
CA ARG A 320 20.05 -15.63 8.35
C ARG A 320 20.33 -16.45 9.56
#